data_21288f586ae79f4b948abae7c4574965
#
_entry.id   21288f586ae79f4b948abae7c4574965
#
_cell.length_a   1.000
_cell.length_b   1.000
_cell.length_c   1.000
_cell.angle_alpha   90.00
_cell.angle_beta   90.00
_cell.angle_gamma   90.00
#
_symmetry.space_group_name_H-M   'P 1'
#
loop_
_entity.id
_entity.type
_entity.pdbx_description
1 polymer ?
#
loop_
_entity_poly.entity_id
_entity_poly.type
_entity_poly.pdbx_seq_one_letter_code
_entity_poly.pdbx_strand_id
1 'polypeptide(L)'
;MMTAKIKWLESQKIVGESGTGHSVVMDSIDSNKGVGPMEMILLGVGGCTSIDVLSILKKSKQDVIDFEVRVKAEREEEHPRVFQEVNIHYIIKGRKISESHVERAIELSTEKYCGASITLSRSGTKMKYTHEIVNIE
;
A
#
# COMPACT_ATOMS: atom_id res chain seq x y z
N MET A 1 13.94 7.53 15.32
CA MET A 1 12.49 7.81 15.47
C MET A 1 11.94 8.41 14.20
N MET A 2 10.83 7.91 13.71
CA MET A 2 10.14 8.49 12.56
C MET A 2 9.37 9.73 12.99
N THR A 3 9.38 10.76 12.17
CA THR A 3 8.66 12.02 12.46
C THR A 3 7.87 12.47 11.25
N ALA A 4 6.85 13.28 11.49
CA ALA A 4 6.06 13.92 10.45
C ALA A 4 5.59 15.28 10.96
N LYS A 5 5.40 16.22 10.06
CA LYS A 5 4.92 17.55 10.38
C LYS A 5 3.78 17.89 9.44
N ILE A 6 2.67 18.36 9.99
CA ILE A 6 1.50 18.73 9.22
C ILE A 6 1.27 20.22 9.38
N LYS A 7 1.14 20.92 8.26
CA LYS A 7 0.96 22.37 8.27
C LYS A 7 -0.31 22.75 7.50
N TRP A 8 -1.11 23.62 8.11
CA TRP A 8 -2.32 24.13 7.48
C TRP A 8 -1.98 25.12 6.35
N LEU A 9 -2.63 25.00 5.22
CA LEU A 9 -2.50 25.91 4.08
C LEU A 9 -3.69 26.86 4.02
N GLU A 10 -4.86 26.34 3.73
CA GLU A 10 -6.10 27.09 3.66
C GLU A 10 -7.29 26.15 3.72
N SER A 11 -8.44 26.60 4.21
CA SER A 11 -9.64 25.77 4.35
C SER A 11 -9.32 24.43 5.05
N GLN A 12 -9.48 23.30 4.36
CA GLN A 12 -9.12 21.98 4.90
C GLN A 12 -7.87 21.40 4.24
N LYS A 13 -7.20 22.21 3.40
CA LYS A 13 -5.99 21.80 2.70
C LYS A 13 -4.79 21.93 3.61
N ILE A 14 -4.01 20.86 3.70
CA ILE A 14 -2.83 20.78 4.54
C ILE A 14 -1.65 20.22 3.75
N VAL A 15 -0.45 20.46 4.19
CA VAL A 15 0.75 19.84 3.64
C VAL A 15 1.42 19.02 4.74
N GLY A 16 1.66 17.74 4.43
CA GLY A 16 2.44 16.87 5.27
C GLY A 16 3.87 16.79 4.80
N GLU A 17 4.80 16.75 5.73
CA GLU A 17 6.22 16.58 5.42
C GLU A 17 6.77 15.44 6.27
N SER A 18 7.38 14.46 5.61
CA SER A 18 8.04 13.37 6.33
C SER A 18 9.34 13.85 6.96
N GLY A 19 9.80 13.15 8.00
CA GLY A 19 11.11 13.43 8.62
C GLY A 19 12.28 13.32 7.65
N THR A 20 12.08 12.66 6.50
CA THR A 20 13.09 12.53 5.44
C THR A 20 13.03 13.63 4.40
N GLY A 21 12.12 14.61 4.54
CA GLY A 21 12.07 15.80 3.70
C GLY A 21 11.18 15.72 2.47
N HIS A 22 10.23 14.79 2.45
CA HIS A 22 9.28 14.66 1.34
C HIS A 22 7.92 15.20 1.73
N SER A 23 7.26 15.90 0.81
CA SER A 23 5.99 16.56 1.07
C SER A 23 4.85 16.00 0.25
N VAL A 24 3.64 16.06 0.82
CA VAL A 24 2.40 15.69 0.15
C VAL A 24 1.29 16.65 0.56
N VAL A 25 0.47 17.05 -0.42
CA VAL A 25 -0.72 17.86 -0.14
C VAL A 25 -1.89 16.93 0.12
N MET A 26 -2.58 17.17 1.23
CA MET A 26 -3.80 16.44 1.61
C MET A 26 -4.96 17.41 1.75
N ASP A 27 -6.15 16.90 1.51
CA ASP A 27 -7.38 17.70 1.62
C ASP A 27 -8.53 16.81 2.10
N SER A 28 -9.63 17.43 2.49
CA SER A 28 -10.85 16.67 2.75
C SER A 28 -11.41 16.10 1.45
N ILE A 29 -12.17 15.03 1.55
CA ILE A 29 -12.77 14.39 0.38
C ILE A 29 -13.77 15.32 -0.34
N ASP A 30 -14.41 16.22 0.40
CA ASP A 30 -15.38 17.16 -0.16
C ASP A 30 -14.70 18.23 -1.02
N SER A 31 -13.60 18.79 -0.55
CA SER A 31 -12.83 19.79 -1.28
C SER A 31 -12.00 19.16 -2.41
N ASN A 32 -11.43 18.00 -2.16
CA ASN A 32 -10.77 17.12 -3.13
C ASN A 32 -9.68 17.79 -3.99
N LYS A 33 -8.85 18.63 -3.37
CA LYS A 33 -7.68 19.24 -4.05
C LYS A 33 -6.35 18.62 -3.64
N GLY A 34 -6.43 17.49 -2.99
CA GLY A 34 -5.29 16.69 -2.57
C GLY A 34 -5.78 15.32 -2.13
N VAL A 35 -4.85 14.41 -1.90
CA VAL A 35 -5.17 13.07 -1.42
C VAL A 35 -5.78 13.16 -0.01
N GLY A 36 -6.82 12.36 0.27
CA GLY A 36 -7.40 12.31 1.61
C GLY A 36 -6.51 11.56 2.58
N PRO A 37 -6.55 11.88 3.88
CA PRO A 37 -5.73 11.18 4.88
C PRO A 37 -5.94 9.67 4.91
N MET A 38 -7.18 9.20 4.80
CA MET A 38 -7.45 7.76 4.78
C MET A 38 -6.97 7.12 3.47
N GLU A 39 -7.03 7.85 2.35
CA GLU A 39 -6.43 7.40 1.10
C GLU A 39 -4.91 7.28 1.20
N MET A 40 -4.27 8.19 1.95
CA MET A 40 -2.82 8.11 2.22
C MET A 40 -2.44 6.82 2.91
N ILE A 41 -3.27 6.33 3.83
CA ILE A 41 -3.02 5.06 4.51
C ILE A 41 -3.02 3.92 3.49
N LEU A 42 -3.98 3.91 2.57
CA LEU A 42 -4.03 2.89 1.51
C LEU A 42 -2.84 2.98 0.56
N LEU A 43 -2.43 4.18 0.19
CA LEU A 43 -1.23 4.38 -0.63
C LEU A 43 0.01 3.87 0.11
N GLY A 44 0.09 4.13 1.40
CA GLY A 44 1.18 3.63 2.25
C GLY A 44 1.23 2.12 2.32
N VAL A 45 0.07 1.49 2.50
CA VAL A 45 -0.03 0.02 2.53
C VAL A 45 0.39 -0.58 1.19
N GLY A 46 -0.16 -0.07 0.10
CA GLY A 46 0.18 -0.56 -1.24
C GLY A 46 1.65 -0.35 -1.58
N GLY A 47 2.19 0.82 -1.24
CA GLY A 47 3.60 1.13 -1.47
C GLY A 47 4.53 0.26 -0.64
N CYS A 48 4.21 0.07 0.63
CA CYS A 48 5.03 -0.73 1.55
C CYS A 48 5.16 -2.18 1.06
N THR A 49 4.05 -2.84 0.76
CA THR A 49 4.09 -4.23 0.28
C THR A 49 4.72 -4.33 -1.12
N SER A 50 4.53 -3.31 -1.98
CA SER A 50 5.16 -3.27 -3.31
C SER A 50 6.69 -3.30 -3.22
N ILE A 51 7.25 -2.48 -2.35
CA ILE A 51 8.71 -2.44 -2.14
C ILE A 51 9.22 -3.81 -1.69
N ASP A 52 8.53 -4.44 -0.75
CA ASP A 52 8.92 -5.77 -0.26
C ASP A 52 8.87 -6.83 -1.35
N VAL A 53 7.72 -6.93 -2.04
CA VAL A 53 7.51 -7.97 -3.05
C VAL A 53 8.49 -7.80 -4.20
N LEU A 54 8.69 -6.58 -4.70
CA LEU A 54 9.67 -6.31 -5.76
C LEU A 54 11.08 -6.69 -5.33
N SER A 55 11.47 -6.34 -4.10
CA SER A 55 12.78 -6.68 -3.56
C SER A 55 12.99 -8.20 -3.49
N ILE A 56 11.99 -8.92 -2.99
CA ILE A 56 12.07 -10.37 -2.84
C ILE A 56 12.12 -11.07 -4.21
N LEU A 57 11.29 -10.63 -5.15
CA LEU A 57 11.28 -11.18 -6.51
C LEU A 57 12.62 -10.94 -7.21
N LYS A 58 13.23 -9.76 -7.01
CA LYS A 58 14.54 -9.47 -7.55
C LYS A 58 15.61 -10.39 -6.95
N LYS A 59 15.60 -10.60 -5.66
CA LYS A 59 16.55 -11.49 -4.97
C LYS A 59 16.40 -12.95 -5.41
N SER A 60 15.18 -13.38 -5.73
CA SER A 60 14.93 -14.71 -6.27
C SER A 60 15.09 -14.80 -7.79
N LYS A 61 15.66 -13.75 -8.40
CA LYS A 61 16.02 -13.70 -9.83
C LYS A 61 14.83 -13.86 -10.76
N GLN A 62 13.66 -13.35 -10.36
CA GLN A 62 12.50 -13.32 -11.23
C GLN A 62 12.61 -12.13 -12.19
N ASP A 63 12.33 -12.37 -13.47
CA ASP A 63 12.44 -11.35 -14.52
C ASP A 63 11.14 -10.53 -14.61
N VAL A 64 10.96 -9.61 -13.67
CA VAL A 64 9.78 -8.75 -13.59
C VAL A 64 9.97 -7.55 -14.52
N ILE A 65 9.02 -7.35 -15.43
CA ILE A 65 9.01 -6.24 -16.37
C ILE A 65 8.10 -5.12 -15.92
N ASP A 66 6.95 -5.46 -15.34
CA ASP A 66 6.00 -4.50 -14.84
C ASP A 66 5.32 -5.05 -13.59
N PHE A 67 4.88 -4.14 -12.74
CA PHE A 67 4.30 -4.50 -11.45
C PHE A 67 3.26 -3.46 -11.07
N GLU A 68 2.07 -3.93 -10.71
CA GLU A 68 1.00 -3.06 -10.26
C GLU A 68 0.35 -3.66 -9.02
N VAL A 69 -0.01 -2.81 -8.09
CA VAL A 69 -0.78 -3.21 -6.90
C VAL A 69 -2.03 -2.35 -6.84
N ARG A 70 -3.18 -3.01 -6.75
CA ARG A 70 -4.47 -2.34 -6.58
C ARG A 70 -4.99 -2.60 -5.18
N VAL A 71 -5.36 -1.55 -4.49
CA VAL A 71 -5.85 -1.62 -3.11
C VAL A 71 -7.30 -1.17 -3.08
N LYS A 72 -8.17 -2.00 -2.52
CA LYS A 72 -9.58 -1.66 -2.29
C LYS A 72 -9.86 -1.81 -0.80
N ALA A 73 -10.64 -0.89 -0.26
CA ALA A 73 -10.96 -0.93 1.16
C ALA A 73 -12.42 -0.60 1.40
N GLU A 74 -13.00 -1.26 2.41
CA GLU A 74 -14.31 -0.91 2.95
C GLU A 74 -14.11 -0.32 4.33
N ARG A 75 -14.79 0.79 4.58
CA ARG A 75 -14.80 1.46 5.88
C ARG A 75 -16.11 1.18 6.60
N GLU A 76 -16.08 1.20 7.92
CA GLU A 76 -17.31 1.14 8.72
C GLU A 76 -18.19 2.37 8.42
N GLU A 77 -19.51 2.20 8.51
CA GLU A 77 -20.44 3.28 8.25
C GLU A 77 -20.43 4.34 9.35
N GLU A 78 -20.27 3.91 10.60
CA GLU A 78 -20.26 4.80 11.75
C GLU A 78 -18.85 5.36 12.02
N HIS A 79 -18.80 6.61 12.49
CA HIS A 79 -17.54 7.23 12.88
C HIS A 79 -16.88 6.41 14.00
N PRO A 80 -15.54 6.29 13.97
CA PRO A 80 -14.59 7.01 13.12
C PRO A 80 -14.36 6.39 11.74
N ARG A 81 -15.18 5.50 11.26
CA ARG A 81 -15.15 4.89 9.94
C ARG A 81 -13.80 4.24 9.64
N VAL A 82 -13.36 3.40 10.55
CA VAL A 82 -12.11 2.65 10.40
C VAL A 82 -12.19 1.67 9.23
N PHE A 83 -11.07 1.23 8.73
CA PHE A 83 -11.05 0.22 7.68
C PHE A 83 -11.52 -1.12 8.25
N GLN A 84 -12.61 -1.61 7.71
CA GLN A 84 -13.17 -2.91 8.05
C GLN A 84 -12.43 -4.01 7.31
N GLU A 85 -12.17 -3.81 6.03
CA GLU A 85 -11.50 -4.76 5.15
C GLU A 85 -10.64 -4.04 4.13
N VAL A 86 -9.46 -4.58 3.86
CA VAL A 86 -8.55 -4.09 2.81
C VAL A 86 -8.16 -5.27 1.93
N ASN A 87 -8.39 -5.13 0.63
CA ASN A 87 -8.02 -6.12 -0.37
C ASN A 87 -6.86 -5.59 -1.19
N ILE A 88 -5.80 -6.37 -1.27
CA ILE A 88 -4.61 -6.03 -2.06
C ILE A 88 -4.47 -7.04 -3.19
N HIS A 89 -4.47 -6.54 -4.41
CA HIS A 89 -4.33 -7.35 -5.61
C HIS A 89 -3.03 -7.02 -6.32
N TYR A 90 -2.17 -8.02 -6.50
CA TYR A 90 -0.86 -7.88 -7.12
C TYR A 90 -0.91 -8.35 -8.57
N ILE A 91 -0.40 -7.56 -9.49
CA ILE A 91 -0.30 -7.91 -10.90
C ILE A 91 1.18 -7.90 -11.28
N ILE A 92 1.75 -9.05 -11.54
CA ILE A 92 3.16 -9.21 -11.87
C ILE A 92 3.29 -9.62 -13.33
N LYS A 93 3.96 -8.80 -14.12
CA LYS A 93 4.22 -9.06 -15.52
C LYS A 93 5.72 -9.29 -15.73
N GLY A 94 6.05 -10.35 -16.43
CA GLY A 94 7.44 -10.65 -16.67
C GLY A 94 7.63 -11.87 -17.56
N ARG A 95 8.84 -12.44 -17.52
CA ARG A 95 9.19 -13.64 -18.29
C ARG A 95 9.45 -14.81 -17.35
N LYS A 96 8.75 -15.92 -17.59
CA LYS A 96 8.91 -17.15 -16.79
C LYS A 96 8.80 -16.92 -15.29
N ILE A 97 7.85 -16.07 -14.90
CA ILE A 97 7.61 -15.77 -13.49
C ILE A 97 7.08 -17.02 -12.80
N SER A 98 7.69 -17.40 -11.69
CA SER A 98 7.31 -18.57 -10.91
C SER A 98 6.18 -18.24 -9.95
N GLU A 99 5.07 -18.98 -10.04
CA GLU A 99 3.94 -18.86 -9.13
C GLU A 99 4.39 -19.01 -7.66
N SER A 100 5.21 -20.01 -7.38
CA SER A 100 5.67 -20.26 -6.00
C SER A 100 6.53 -19.13 -5.46
N HIS A 101 7.34 -18.49 -6.28
CA HIS A 101 8.14 -17.34 -5.86
C HIS A 101 7.27 -16.12 -5.58
N VAL A 102 6.23 -15.90 -6.39
CA VAL A 102 5.26 -14.81 -6.17
C VAL A 102 4.49 -15.04 -4.87
N GLU A 103 3.96 -16.23 -4.68
CA GLU A 103 3.23 -16.56 -3.44
C GLU A 103 4.13 -16.38 -2.21
N ARG A 104 5.36 -16.84 -2.28
CA ARG A 104 6.31 -16.70 -1.18
C ARG A 104 6.65 -15.24 -0.90
N ALA A 105 6.83 -14.43 -1.95
CA ALA A 105 7.12 -13.01 -1.80
C ALA A 105 5.98 -12.27 -1.11
N ILE A 106 4.74 -12.54 -1.52
CA ILE A 106 3.55 -11.94 -0.91
C ILE A 106 3.42 -12.40 0.55
N GLU A 107 3.60 -13.68 0.82
CA GLU A 107 3.53 -14.23 2.18
C GLU A 107 4.56 -13.56 3.10
N LEU A 108 5.81 -13.46 2.66
CA LEU A 108 6.87 -12.82 3.45
C LEU A 108 6.57 -11.35 3.72
N SER A 109 6.09 -10.63 2.70
CA SER A 109 5.73 -9.22 2.88
C SER A 109 4.60 -9.07 3.89
N THR A 110 3.50 -9.79 3.69
CA THR A 110 2.27 -9.57 4.47
C THR A 110 2.32 -10.15 5.87
N GLU A 111 3.14 -11.18 6.11
CA GLU A 111 3.26 -11.80 7.42
C GLU A 111 4.44 -11.30 8.24
N LYS A 112 5.47 -10.76 7.59
CA LYS A 112 6.71 -10.43 8.29
C LYS A 112 7.23 -9.01 8.06
N TYR A 113 7.25 -8.52 6.83
CA TYR A 113 8.00 -7.31 6.50
C TYR A 113 7.17 -6.05 6.27
N CYS A 114 5.92 -6.15 5.81
CA CYS A 114 5.10 -4.98 5.55
C CYS A 114 4.52 -4.40 6.84
N GLY A 115 5.23 -3.43 7.41
CA GLY A 115 4.79 -2.76 8.64
C GLY A 115 3.41 -2.17 8.51
N ALA A 116 3.08 -1.60 7.36
CA ALA A 116 1.78 -0.95 7.15
C ALA A 116 0.63 -1.97 7.17
N SER A 117 0.73 -3.08 6.43
CA SER A 117 -0.35 -4.08 6.42
C SER A 117 -0.48 -4.81 7.75
N ILE A 118 0.64 -5.09 8.40
CA ILE A 118 0.63 -5.74 9.73
C ILE A 118 0.02 -4.81 10.77
N THR A 119 0.32 -3.51 10.72
CA THR A 119 -0.27 -2.51 11.59
C THR A 119 -1.80 -2.52 11.47
N LEU A 120 -2.33 -2.50 10.24
CA LEU A 120 -3.77 -2.58 10.02
C LEU A 120 -4.35 -3.89 10.50
N SER A 121 -3.70 -5.00 10.18
CA SER A 121 -4.14 -6.33 10.63
C SER A 121 -4.27 -6.40 12.16
N ARG A 122 -3.26 -5.92 12.86
CA ARG A 122 -3.25 -5.91 14.33
C ARG A 122 -4.32 -5.00 14.92
N SER A 123 -4.74 -3.97 14.21
CA SER A 123 -5.82 -3.07 14.66
C SER A 123 -7.22 -3.64 14.43
N GLY A 124 -7.32 -4.79 13.78
CA GLY A 124 -8.59 -5.47 13.53
C GLY A 124 -9.10 -5.41 12.11
N THR A 125 -8.40 -4.74 11.20
CA THR A 125 -8.77 -4.69 9.79
C THR A 125 -8.55 -6.07 9.15
N LYS A 126 -9.55 -6.56 8.44
CA LYS A 126 -9.43 -7.82 7.71
C LYS A 126 -8.64 -7.59 6.43
N MET A 127 -7.52 -8.28 6.29
CA MET A 127 -6.63 -8.16 5.13
C MET A 127 -6.82 -9.34 4.19
N LYS A 128 -7.03 -9.06 2.90
CA LYS A 128 -7.14 -10.08 1.87
C LYS A 128 -6.14 -9.81 0.75
N TYR A 129 -5.56 -10.86 0.21
CA TYR A 129 -4.50 -10.78 -0.80
C TYR A 129 -4.81 -11.70 -1.95
N THR A 130 -4.74 -11.17 -3.17
CA THR A 130 -4.88 -11.93 -4.41
C THR A 130 -3.79 -11.51 -5.38
N HIS A 131 -3.49 -12.34 -6.36
CA HIS A 131 -2.48 -12.00 -7.36
C HIS A 131 -2.80 -12.64 -8.71
N GLU A 132 -2.22 -12.05 -9.75
CA GLU A 132 -2.20 -12.63 -11.08
C GLU A 132 -0.80 -12.43 -11.69
N ILE A 133 -0.40 -13.40 -12.50
CA ILE A 133 0.88 -13.37 -13.21
C ILE A 133 0.60 -13.31 -14.71
N VAL A 134 1.23 -12.35 -15.39
CA VAL A 134 1.16 -12.20 -16.84
C VAL A 134 2.54 -12.50 -17.40
N ASN A 135 2.73 -13.71 -17.92
CA ASN A 135 3.98 -14.09 -18.53
C ASN A 135 4.00 -13.70 -20.00
N ILE A 136 5.05 -13.01 -20.41
CA ILE A 136 5.30 -12.64 -21.82
C ILE A 136 6.47 -13.44 -22.34
N GLU A 137 6.54 -13.58 -23.64
CA GLU A 137 7.63 -14.31 -24.31
C GLU A 137 8.88 -13.46 -24.50
#